data_c199658e4ee774a68c82363d752ec64a
#
_entry.id   c199658e4ee774a68c82363d752ec64a
#
_cell.length_a   1.000
_cell.length_b   1.000
_cell.length_c   1.000
_cell.angle_alpha   90.00
_cell.angle_beta   90.00
_cell.angle_gamma   90.00
#
_symmetry.space_group_name_H-M   'P 1'
#
loop_
_entity.id
_entity.type
_entity.pdbx_description
1 polymer ?
#
loop_
_entity_poly.entity_id
_entity_poly.type
_entity_poly.pdbx_seq_one_letter_code
_entity_poly.pdbx_strand_id
1 'polypeptide(L)'
;MFTEFPLPNPGSGPTTIALAPDGALWFTESAGNRIGRMAPDGSGLREFALPNPNSSPRIIALGADGNMWFSEHTGNRMGRITPDGVISEFAIPTANSMPRAIALGADGNIWFGEFGGGKIGRITPQGVISEFPIPTPDSGPRALAAGPDGNIWFSEFNASKVGRITAKGEITEFVLPRPNSGPGDITAGGDGNMWFVELAGQMDGRRPDGNRVSRMTMSGEITEFQIPSQTGSPINVAVGPDRNVWYTKGSLVGRVTPDGMITEFPLGAANAGATGLTAGSDRQPPRRLGTRLWVAESAANTIAYLSFK
;
A
#
# COMPACT_ATOMS: atom_id res chain seq x y z
N MET A 1 9.53 -5.12 -20.78
CA MET A 1 10.44 -6.15 -20.20
C MET A 1 10.67 -5.75 -18.75
N PHE A 2 10.54 -6.69 -17.80
CA PHE A 2 10.85 -6.45 -16.39
C PHE A 2 12.36 -6.58 -16.16
N THR A 3 12.89 -5.75 -15.27
CA THR A 3 14.24 -5.89 -14.70
C THR A 3 14.08 -6.25 -13.24
N GLU A 4 14.81 -7.26 -12.78
CA GLU A 4 14.69 -7.85 -11.46
C GLU A 4 15.99 -7.72 -10.65
N PHE A 5 15.86 -7.45 -9.34
CA PHE A 5 16.97 -7.35 -8.38
C PHE A 5 16.69 -8.32 -7.22
N PRO A 6 17.27 -9.54 -7.24
CA PRO A 6 17.14 -10.48 -6.12
C PRO A 6 17.72 -9.94 -4.84
N LEU A 7 17.02 -10.16 -3.72
CA LEU A 7 17.51 -9.79 -2.40
C LEU A 7 18.46 -10.87 -1.86
N PRO A 8 19.54 -10.48 -1.14
CA PRO A 8 20.60 -11.40 -0.73
C PRO A 8 20.16 -12.40 0.32
N ASN A 9 19.21 -12.02 1.17
CA ASN A 9 18.70 -12.89 2.24
C ASN A 9 17.47 -13.65 1.77
N PRO A 10 17.55 -14.99 1.59
CA PRO A 10 16.41 -15.79 1.15
C PRO A 10 15.21 -15.65 2.11
N GLY A 11 14.02 -15.58 1.57
CA GLY A 11 12.80 -15.53 2.35
C GLY A 11 12.56 -14.22 3.11
N SER A 12 13.21 -13.11 2.72
CA SER A 12 12.98 -11.79 3.33
C SER A 12 11.52 -11.34 3.21
N GLY A 13 10.81 -11.75 2.16
CA GLY A 13 9.41 -11.42 1.92
C GLY A 13 9.19 -9.92 1.74
N PRO A 14 9.73 -9.29 0.67
CA PRO A 14 9.48 -7.88 0.40
C PRO A 14 7.97 -7.67 0.18
N THR A 15 7.41 -6.65 0.87
CA THR A 15 5.94 -6.48 0.89
C THR A 15 5.50 -5.19 0.21
N THR A 16 6.03 -4.05 0.62
CA THR A 16 5.75 -2.75 0.00
C THR A 16 7.02 -2.00 -0.30
N ILE A 17 6.90 -1.09 -1.25
CA ILE A 17 8.00 -0.28 -1.77
C ILE A 17 7.56 1.17 -1.88
N ALA A 18 8.43 2.09 -1.48
CA ALA A 18 8.23 3.53 -1.59
C ALA A 18 9.49 4.21 -2.11
N LEU A 19 9.30 5.34 -2.79
CA LEU A 19 10.39 6.16 -3.32
C LEU A 19 10.66 7.33 -2.38
N ALA A 20 11.92 7.49 -1.98
CA ALA A 20 12.36 8.65 -1.21
C ALA A 20 12.70 9.84 -2.13
N PRO A 21 12.79 11.08 -1.58
CA PRO A 21 13.10 12.28 -2.35
C PRO A 21 14.47 12.25 -3.06
N ASP A 22 15.43 11.49 -2.52
CA ASP A 22 16.75 11.28 -3.11
C ASP A 22 16.74 10.26 -4.25
N GLY A 23 15.57 9.70 -4.59
CA GLY A 23 15.40 8.68 -5.61
C GLY A 23 15.67 7.26 -5.14
N ALA A 24 16.09 7.05 -3.89
CA ALA A 24 16.29 5.70 -3.35
C ALA A 24 14.95 4.98 -3.15
N LEU A 25 14.98 3.69 -3.38
CA LEU A 25 13.88 2.78 -3.10
C LEU A 25 14.00 2.28 -1.67
N TRP A 26 12.92 2.38 -0.91
CA TRP A 26 12.79 1.83 0.42
C TRP A 26 11.70 0.77 0.41
N PHE A 27 11.92 -0.35 1.05
CA PHE A 27 10.96 -1.46 1.09
C PHE A 27 10.97 -2.18 2.42
N THR A 28 9.83 -2.76 2.75
CA THR A 28 9.69 -3.61 3.94
C THR A 28 10.00 -5.05 3.59
N GLU A 29 10.75 -5.73 4.45
CA GLU A 29 11.01 -7.15 4.41
C GLU A 29 10.30 -7.81 5.59
N SER A 30 9.01 -8.14 5.39
CA SER A 30 8.13 -8.58 6.48
C SER A 30 8.62 -9.83 7.19
N ALA A 31 9.03 -10.85 6.44
CA ALA A 31 9.55 -12.10 7.02
C ALA A 31 10.99 -11.93 7.52
N GLY A 32 11.77 -11.04 6.89
CA GLY A 32 13.14 -10.70 7.29
C GLY A 32 13.22 -9.80 8.52
N ASN A 33 12.10 -9.19 8.95
CA ASN A 33 12.06 -8.21 10.06
C ASN A 33 13.01 -7.03 9.86
N ARG A 34 13.05 -6.49 8.63
CA ARG A 34 13.99 -5.45 8.20
C ARG A 34 13.32 -4.40 7.32
N ILE A 35 14.01 -3.28 7.18
CA ILE A 35 13.75 -2.28 6.14
C ILE A 35 14.93 -2.29 5.17
N GLY A 36 14.65 -2.47 3.88
CA GLY A 36 15.65 -2.40 2.82
C GLY A 36 15.70 -1.03 2.16
N ARG A 37 16.88 -0.62 1.67
CA ARG A 37 17.11 0.58 0.87
C ARG A 37 18.08 0.27 -0.25
N MET A 38 17.76 0.68 -1.48
CA MET A 38 18.68 0.55 -2.64
C MET A 38 18.50 1.70 -3.64
N ALA A 39 19.49 1.91 -4.50
CA ALA A 39 19.36 2.81 -5.62
C ALA A 39 18.47 2.21 -6.74
N PRO A 40 17.89 3.02 -7.66
CA PRO A 40 17.03 2.54 -8.74
C PRO A 40 17.72 1.65 -9.78
N ASP A 41 19.04 1.57 -9.78
CA ASP A 41 19.83 0.65 -10.60
C ASP A 41 20.14 -0.68 -9.90
N GLY A 42 19.61 -0.87 -8.67
CA GLY A 42 19.86 -2.03 -7.83
C GLY A 42 21.14 -1.96 -7.00
N SER A 43 21.95 -0.92 -7.16
CA SER A 43 23.19 -0.77 -6.40
C SER A 43 22.96 -0.24 -4.99
N GLY A 44 23.97 -0.35 -4.14
CA GLY A 44 23.96 0.24 -2.80
C GLY A 44 22.91 -0.33 -1.87
N LEU A 45 22.49 -1.58 -2.04
CA LEU A 45 21.55 -2.25 -1.14
C LEU A 45 22.07 -2.22 0.30
N ARG A 46 21.23 -1.75 1.19
CA ARG A 46 21.42 -1.76 2.65
C ARG A 46 20.15 -2.30 3.31
N GLU A 47 20.32 -3.09 4.33
CA GLU A 47 19.23 -3.66 5.14
C GLU A 47 19.41 -3.23 6.60
N PHE A 48 18.30 -2.79 7.21
CA PHE A 48 18.26 -2.28 8.59
C PHE A 48 17.35 -3.19 9.41
N ALA A 49 17.94 -3.96 10.31
CA ALA A 49 17.18 -4.82 11.22
C ALA A 49 16.33 -3.99 12.18
N LEU A 50 15.09 -4.40 12.41
CA LEU A 50 14.24 -3.76 13.41
C LEU A 50 14.73 -4.13 14.82
N PRO A 51 14.66 -3.18 15.78
CA PRO A 51 15.12 -3.40 17.17
C PRO A 51 14.36 -4.53 17.87
N ASN A 52 13.05 -4.63 17.61
CA ASN A 52 12.20 -5.67 18.18
C ASN A 52 12.06 -6.86 17.21
N PRO A 53 12.24 -8.10 17.68
CA PRO A 53 12.04 -9.28 16.83
C PRO A 53 10.55 -9.47 16.51
N ASN A 54 10.28 -10.11 15.39
CA ASN A 54 8.92 -10.48 14.94
C ASN A 54 7.95 -9.30 14.80
N SER A 55 8.45 -8.10 14.48
CA SER A 55 7.60 -6.92 14.27
C SER A 55 6.77 -7.00 12.98
N SER A 56 7.24 -7.76 11.98
CA SER A 56 6.59 -7.93 10.67
C SER A 56 6.24 -6.57 10.01
N PRO A 57 7.25 -5.79 9.57
CA PRO A 57 7.00 -4.52 8.90
C PRO A 57 6.21 -4.75 7.60
N ARG A 58 5.13 -3.96 7.38
CA ARG A 58 4.25 -4.18 6.22
C ARG A 58 4.27 -3.06 5.22
N ILE A 59 3.70 -1.93 5.57
CA ILE A 59 3.57 -0.78 4.66
C ILE A 59 4.64 0.24 5.03
N ILE A 60 5.24 0.85 4.02
CA ILE A 60 6.21 1.94 4.17
C ILE A 60 5.79 3.13 3.32
N ALA A 61 5.91 4.34 3.86
CA ALA A 61 5.58 5.58 3.18
C ALA A 61 6.53 6.70 3.60
N LEU A 62 6.71 7.69 2.73
CA LEU A 62 7.46 8.90 3.01
C LEU A 62 6.63 9.84 3.89
N GLY A 63 7.20 10.31 5.00
CA GLY A 63 6.63 11.33 5.86
C GLY A 63 6.95 12.75 5.40
N ALA A 64 6.18 13.72 5.90
CA ALA A 64 6.45 15.14 5.66
C ALA A 64 7.79 15.61 6.28
N ASP A 65 8.30 14.88 7.27
CA ASP A 65 9.57 15.10 7.95
C ASP A 65 10.80 14.59 7.15
N GLY A 66 10.57 14.03 5.95
CA GLY A 66 11.60 13.44 5.10
C GLY A 66 12.09 12.06 5.53
N ASN A 67 11.55 11.49 6.60
CA ASN A 67 11.83 10.13 7.04
C ASN A 67 10.85 9.14 6.40
N MET A 68 11.27 7.87 6.35
CA MET A 68 10.34 6.80 5.99
C MET A 68 9.63 6.28 7.24
N TRP A 69 8.31 6.15 7.15
CA TRP A 69 7.46 5.61 8.20
C TRP A 69 6.92 4.26 7.79
N PHE A 70 6.82 3.33 8.73
CA PHE A 70 6.35 1.97 8.44
C PHE A 70 5.48 1.42 9.59
N SER A 71 4.59 0.48 9.24
CA SER A 71 3.78 -0.24 10.21
C SER A 71 4.47 -1.52 10.65
N GLU A 72 4.45 -1.82 11.95
CA GLU A 72 4.90 -3.07 12.53
C GLU A 72 3.69 -3.90 12.95
N HIS A 73 3.20 -4.73 12.02
CA HIS A 73 1.90 -5.40 12.11
C HIS A 73 1.75 -6.26 13.37
N THR A 74 2.70 -7.13 13.65
CA THR A 74 2.71 -7.96 14.86
C THR A 74 3.38 -7.27 16.05
N GLY A 75 4.22 -6.27 15.78
CA GLY A 75 4.88 -5.46 16.80
C GLY A 75 3.96 -4.48 17.52
N ASN A 76 2.77 -4.20 16.99
CA ASN A 76 1.81 -3.22 17.51
C ASN A 76 2.42 -1.81 17.67
N ARG A 77 3.22 -1.39 16.66
CA ARG A 77 3.94 -0.12 16.64
C ARG A 77 3.87 0.55 15.28
N MET A 78 4.15 1.85 15.30
CA MET A 78 4.60 2.59 14.13
C MET A 78 6.11 2.78 14.22
N GLY A 79 6.82 2.48 13.13
CA GLY A 79 8.25 2.70 13.01
C GLY A 79 8.55 3.91 12.13
N ARG A 80 9.68 4.57 12.40
CA ARG A 80 10.26 5.63 11.57
C ARG A 80 11.73 5.37 11.37
N ILE A 81 12.24 5.49 10.15
CA ILE A 81 13.64 5.35 9.80
C ILE A 81 14.14 6.61 9.06
N THR A 82 15.26 7.15 9.51
CA THR A 82 15.91 8.30 8.86
C THR A 82 16.66 7.85 7.60
N PRO A 83 17.03 8.76 6.67
CA PRO A 83 17.86 8.43 5.51
C PRO A 83 19.20 7.75 5.86
N ASP A 84 19.73 8.01 7.06
CA ASP A 84 20.97 7.41 7.57
C ASP A 84 20.77 6.03 8.21
N GLY A 85 19.51 5.61 8.42
CA GLY A 85 19.15 4.30 8.94
C GLY A 85 18.87 4.26 10.45
N VAL A 86 18.67 5.40 11.10
CA VAL A 86 18.30 5.44 12.53
C VAL A 86 16.81 5.14 12.67
N ILE A 87 16.48 4.08 13.40
CA ILE A 87 15.10 3.62 13.64
C ILE A 87 14.58 4.15 14.98
N SER A 88 13.33 4.62 14.95
CA SER A 88 12.53 4.97 16.14
C SER A 88 11.20 4.23 16.07
N GLU A 89 10.72 3.72 17.19
CA GLU A 89 9.46 2.97 17.27
C GLU A 89 8.51 3.62 18.28
N PHE A 90 7.21 3.64 17.95
CA PHE A 90 6.14 4.28 18.73
C PHE A 90 5.04 3.26 19.00
N ALA A 91 4.83 2.91 20.25
CA ALA A 91 3.79 1.95 20.65
C ALA A 91 2.39 2.52 20.37
N ILE A 92 1.52 1.71 19.75
CA ILE A 92 0.11 2.06 19.53
C ILE A 92 -0.65 1.78 20.84
N PRO A 93 -1.49 2.74 21.34
CA PRO A 93 -2.21 2.56 22.60
C PRO A 93 -3.17 1.37 22.61
N THR A 94 -3.88 1.14 21.49
CA THR A 94 -4.76 -0.02 21.35
C THR A 94 -3.93 -1.31 21.25
N ALA A 95 -4.11 -2.22 22.21
CA ALA A 95 -3.46 -3.51 22.19
C ALA A 95 -3.95 -4.38 21.02
N ASN A 96 -3.03 -5.13 20.40
CA ASN A 96 -3.32 -5.98 19.23
C ASN A 96 -4.00 -5.23 18.09
N SER A 97 -3.64 -3.95 17.90
CA SER A 97 -4.23 -3.11 16.85
C SER A 97 -3.92 -3.61 15.43
N MET A 98 -2.85 -4.40 15.26
CA MET A 98 -2.41 -4.96 13.98
C MET A 98 -2.30 -3.88 12.89
N PRO A 99 -1.45 -2.83 13.07
CA PRO A 99 -1.35 -1.73 12.12
C PRO A 99 -0.94 -2.26 10.75
N ARG A 100 -1.66 -1.85 9.69
CA ARG A 100 -1.46 -2.41 8.36
C ARG A 100 -1.20 -1.37 7.30
N ALA A 101 -2.02 -0.35 7.23
CA ALA A 101 -1.99 0.67 6.19
C ALA A 101 -1.33 1.95 6.69
N ILE A 102 -0.73 2.72 5.77
CA ILE A 102 -0.12 4.02 6.06
C ILE A 102 -0.39 4.97 4.90
N ALA A 103 -0.72 6.23 5.22
CA ALA A 103 -0.78 7.31 4.26
C ALA A 103 -0.29 8.62 4.89
N LEU A 104 0.39 9.47 4.10
CA LEU A 104 0.70 10.83 4.48
C LEU A 104 -0.55 11.71 4.26
N GLY A 105 -1.05 12.33 5.31
CA GLY A 105 -2.16 13.26 5.24
C GLY A 105 -1.75 14.65 4.76
N ALA A 106 -2.73 15.40 4.25
CA ALA A 106 -2.53 16.80 3.88
C ALA A 106 -2.16 17.69 5.09
N ASP A 107 -2.44 17.21 6.30
CA ASP A 107 -2.07 17.83 7.58
C ASP A 107 -0.61 17.58 7.99
N GLY A 108 0.16 16.88 7.17
CA GLY A 108 1.56 16.53 7.42
C GLY A 108 1.79 15.40 8.42
N ASN A 109 0.72 14.79 8.93
CA ASN A 109 0.80 13.63 9.81
C ASN A 109 0.74 12.32 9.02
N ILE A 110 1.24 11.26 9.62
CA ILE A 110 1.03 9.90 9.12
C ILE A 110 -0.27 9.36 9.70
N TRP A 111 -1.13 8.87 8.83
CA TRP A 111 -2.35 8.16 9.16
C TRP A 111 -2.18 6.68 8.95
N PHE A 112 -2.74 5.85 9.82
CA PHE A 112 -2.60 4.40 9.73
C PHE A 112 -3.90 3.67 10.10
N GLY A 113 -4.08 2.48 9.54
CA GLY A 113 -5.22 1.63 9.82
C GLY A 113 -4.89 0.58 10.89
N GLU A 114 -5.67 0.52 11.93
CA GLU A 114 -5.62 -0.49 12.99
C GLU A 114 -6.56 -1.64 12.63
N PHE A 115 -6.08 -2.57 11.81
CA PHE A 115 -6.90 -3.66 11.25
C PHE A 115 -7.61 -4.48 12.33
N GLY A 116 -6.91 -4.84 13.40
CA GLY A 116 -7.48 -5.56 14.55
C GLY A 116 -8.16 -4.66 15.57
N GLY A 117 -7.81 -3.37 15.59
CA GLY A 117 -8.37 -2.39 16.53
C GLY A 117 -9.67 -1.73 16.08
N GLY A 118 -10.04 -1.86 14.79
CA GLY A 118 -11.22 -1.19 14.22
C GLY A 118 -11.16 0.34 14.28
N LYS A 119 -9.95 0.91 14.15
CA LYS A 119 -9.69 2.35 14.26
C LYS A 119 -8.84 2.87 13.13
N ILE A 120 -8.90 4.18 12.93
CA ILE A 120 -7.87 4.91 12.19
C ILE A 120 -7.00 5.64 13.20
N GLY A 121 -5.69 5.41 13.14
CA GLY A 121 -4.69 6.11 13.92
C GLY A 121 -4.07 7.26 13.14
N ARG A 122 -3.61 8.28 13.87
CA ARG A 122 -2.81 9.38 13.33
C ARG A 122 -1.59 9.59 14.22
N ILE A 123 -0.40 9.69 13.65
CA ILE A 123 0.84 9.96 14.36
C ILE A 123 1.50 11.23 13.81
N THR A 124 1.87 12.15 14.69
CA THR A 124 2.63 13.35 14.31
C THR A 124 4.10 13.03 14.06
N PRO A 125 4.87 13.90 13.36
CA PRO A 125 6.33 13.74 13.24
C PRO A 125 7.07 13.64 14.58
N GLN A 126 6.47 14.13 15.68
CA GLN A 126 7.01 14.04 17.04
C GLN A 126 6.65 12.72 17.75
N GLY A 127 5.84 11.85 17.12
CA GLY A 127 5.45 10.56 17.67
C GLY A 127 4.20 10.57 18.54
N VAL A 128 3.40 11.64 18.52
CA VAL A 128 2.13 11.70 19.27
C VAL A 128 1.05 10.98 18.48
N ILE A 129 0.43 9.95 19.08
CA ILE A 129 -0.63 9.14 18.46
C ILE A 129 -2.00 9.62 18.94
N SER A 130 -2.94 9.71 18.00
CA SER A 130 -4.38 9.88 18.21
C SER A 130 -5.13 8.77 17.48
N GLU A 131 -6.21 8.25 18.09
CA GLU A 131 -7.00 7.14 17.54
C GLU A 131 -8.47 7.57 17.36
N PHE A 132 -9.08 7.15 16.22
CA PHE A 132 -10.45 7.48 15.83
C PHE A 132 -11.22 6.18 15.57
N PRO A 133 -12.19 5.80 16.39
CA PRO A 133 -12.97 4.58 16.18
C PRO A 133 -13.81 4.67 14.91
N ILE A 134 -13.78 3.59 14.10
CA ILE A 134 -14.64 3.47 12.93
C ILE A 134 -16.06 3.12 13.40
N PRO A 135 -17.12 3.75 12.85
CA PRO A 135 -18.50 3.49 13.29
C PRO A 135 -18.94 2.03 13.15
N THR A 136 -18.51 1.35 12.08
CA THR A 136 -18.77 -0.08 11.90
C THR A 136 -17.78 -0.92 12.72
N PRO A 137 -18.27 -1.72 13.70
CA PRO A 137 -17.40 -2.60 14.48
C PRO A 137 -16.69 -3.63 13.58
N ASP A 138 -15.47 -4.02 13.97
CA ASP A 138 -14.67 -5.05 13.30
C ASP A 138 -14.51 -4.85 11.79
N SER A 139 -14.60 -3.61 11.33
CA SER A 139 -14.58 -3.27 9.90
C SER A 139 -13.28 -3.65 9.19
N GLY A 140 -12.18 -3.79 9.91
CA GLY A 140 -10.87 -4.18 9.40
C GLY A 140 -10.28 -3.19 8.40
N PRO A 141 -9.86 -1.97 8.84
CA PRO A 141 -9.24 -1.00 7.95
C PRO A 141 -7.92 -1.57 7.39
N ARG A 142 -7.92 -1.86 6.07
CA ARG A 142 -6.85 -2.61 5.41
C ARG A 142 -5.84 -1.75 4.67
N ALA A 143 -6.30 -0.71 3.98
CA ALA A 143 -5.50 0.19 3.18
C ALA A 143 -5.96 1.64 3.36
N LEU A 144 -5.03 2.57 3.23
CA LEU A 144 -5.26 4.01 3.32
C LEU A 144 -4.59 4.74 2.15
N ALA A 145 -5.23 5.81 1.67
CA ALA A 145 -4.66 6.75 0.72
C ALA A 145 -5.14 8.17 0.99
N ALA A 146 -4.29 9.16 0.69
CA ALA A 146 -4.71 10.55 0.63
C ALA A 146 -5.58 10.76 -0.61
N GLY A 147 -6.78 11.30 -0.43
CA GLY A 147 -7.69 11.63 -1.50
C GLY A 147 -7.43 12.99 -2.11
N PRO A 148 -7.95 13.24 -3.33
CA PRO A 148 -7.86 14.54 -3.99
C PRO A 148 -8.58 15.66 -3.23
N ASP A 149 -9.51 15.29 -2.34
CA ASP A 149 -10.28 16.17 -1.47
C ASP A 149 -9.54 16.56 -0.18
N GLY A 150 -8.28 16.12 -0.02
CA GLY A 150 -7.46 16.39 1.15
C GLY A 150 -7.77 15.54 2.39
N ASN A 151 -8.73 14.62 2.29
CA ASN A 151 -9.07 13.66 3.33
C ASN A 151 -8.29 12.34 3.15
N ILE A 152 -8.29 11.51 4.18
CA ILE A 152 -7.81 10.13 4.08
C ILE A 152 -8.97 9.21 3.75
N TRP A 153 -8.79 8.40 2.72
CA TRP A 153 -9.72 7.36 2.31
C TRP A 153 -9.16 6.00 2.71
N PHE A 154 -10.02 5.09 3.16
CA PHE A 154 -9.59 3.78 3.65
C PHE A 154 -10.59 2.68 3.26
N SER A 155 -10.06 1.49 3.03
CA SER A 155 -10.87 0.30 2.80
C SER A 155 -11.23 -0.38 4.12
N GLU A 156 -12.48 -0.80 4.25
CA GLU A 156 -13.03 -1.58 5.37
C GLU A 156 -13.28 -3.01 4.89
N PHE A 157 -12.21 -3.80 4.96
CA PHE A 157 -12.15 -5.12 4.33
C PHE A 157 -13.27 -6.07 4.78
N ASN A 158 -13.55 -6.13 6.09
CA ASN A 158 -14.55 -7.03 6.66
C ASN A 158 -15.99 -6.51 6.48
N ALA A 159 -16.15 -5.20 6.28
CA ALA A 159 -17.45 -4.54 6.20
C ALA A 159 -17.96 -4.32 4.77
N SER A 160 -17.13 -4.59 3.75
CA SER A 160 -17.43 -4.26 2.35
C SER A 160 -17.81 -2.78 2.19
N LYS A 161 -16.98 -1.90 2.76
CA LYS A 161 -17.13 -0.45 2.72
C LYS A 161 -15.82 0.22 2.34
N VAL A 162 -15.93 1.46 1.90
CA VAL A 162 -14.84 2.42 1.86
C VAL A 162 -15.18 3.55 2.82
N GLY A 163 -14.26 3.92 3.67
CA GLY A 163 -14.39 5.04 4.59
C GLY A 163 -13.59 6.25 4.14
N ARG A 164 -14.00 7.42 4.61
CA ARG A 164 -13.28 8.69 4.48
C ARG A 164 -13.19 9.35 5.84
N ILE A 165 -12.01 9.81 6.24
CA ILE A 165 -11.79 10.54 7.49
C ILE A 165 -11.19 11.92 7.21
N THR A 166 -11.75 12.95 7.80
CA THR A 166 -11.22 14.32 7.73
C THR A 166 -10.06 14.51 8.71
N ALA A 167 -9.27 15.57 8.54
CA ALA A 167 -8.20 15.94 9.49
C ALA A 167 -8.73 16.22 10.92
N LYS A 168 -10.04 16.45 11.09
CA LYS A 168 -10.70 16.62 12.38
C LYS A 168 -11.12 15.29 13.01
N GLY A 169 -11.02 14.16 12.28
CA GLY A 169 -11.43 12.84 12.76
C GLY A 169 -12.88 12.47 12.45
N GLU A 170 -13.58 13.23 11.60
CA GLU A 170 -14.95 12.92 11.18
C GLU A 170 -14.93 11.82 10.11
N ILE A 171 -15.61 10.69 10.39
CA ILE A 171 -15.65 9.54 9.48
C ILE A 171 -16.97 9.49 8.72
N THR A 172 -16.89 9.21 7.42
CA THR A 172 -18.02 8.90 6.54
C THR A 172 -17.77 7.54 5.89
N GLU A 173 -18.75 6.65 5.92
CA GLU A 173 -18.67 5.30 5.34
C GLU A 173 -19.53 5.19 4.09
N PHE A 174 -19.03 4.51 3.05
CA PHE A 174 -19.71 4.23 1.79
C PHE A 174 -19.81 2.72 1.59
N VAL A 175 -21.06 2.21 1.50
CA VAL A 175 -21.31 0.77 1.31
C VAL A 175 -21.03 0.40 -0.15
N LEU A 176 -20.27 -0.68 -0.37
CA LEU A 176 -20.02 -1.20 -1.71
C LEU A 176 -21.26 -1.93 -2.27
N PRO A 177 -21.44 -1.93 -3.61
CA PRO A 177 -22.62 -2.53 -4.25
C PRO A 177 -22.79 -4.02 -3.95
N ARG A 178 -21.69 -4.72 -3.68
CA ARG A 178 -21.68 -6.16 -3.44
C ARG A 178 -21.32 -6.48 -1.99
N PRO A 179 -22.11 -7.30 -1.30
CA PRO A 179 -21.72 -7.81 0.00
C PRO A 179 -20.51 -8.75 -0.15
N ASN A 180 -19.61 -8.76 0.82
CA ASN A 180 -18.39 -9.57 0.83
C ASN A 180 -17.41 -9.27 -0.32
N SER A 181 -17.38 -8.05 -0.86
CA SER A 181 -16.44 -7.68 -1.91
C SER A 181 -14.98 -7.60 -1.42
N GLY A 182 -14.76 -7.45 -0.12
CA GLY A 182 -13.43 -7.45 0.48
C GLY A 182 -12.50 -6.39 -0.12
N PRO A 183 -12.80 -5.07 0.04
CA PRO A 183 -11.97 -4.03 -0.53
C PRO A 183 -10.54 -4.12 0.01
N GLY A 184 -9.58 -4.15 -0.91
CA GLY A 184 -8.14 -4.29 -0.65
C GLY A 184 -7.45 -2.96 -0.58
N ASP A 185 -6.39 -2.81 -1.39
CA ASP A 185 -5.64 -1.55 -1.45
C ASP A 185 -6.41 -0.47 -2.20
N ILE A 186 -6.10 0.80 -1.87
CA ILE A 186 -6.78 2.00 -2.37
C ILE A 186 -5.76 3.07 -2.74
N THR A 187 -6.02 3.82 -3.81
CA THR A 187 -5.18 4.93 -4.28
C THR A 187 -6.02 6.06 -4.89
N ALA A 188 -5.49 7.28 -4.89
CA ALA A 188 -6.06 8.37 -5.68
C ALA A 188 -5.66 8.19 -7.15
N GLY A 189 -6.62 8.18 -8.05
CA GLY A 189 -6.39 8.09 -9.49
C GLY A 189 -5.97 9.42 -10.11
N GLY A 190 -5.33 9.34 -11.28
CA GLY A 190 -4.97 10.52 -12.07
C GLY A 190 -6.19 11.28 -12.66
N ASP A 191 -7.37 10.69 -12.54
CA ASP A 191 -8.68 11.21 -12.95
C ASP A 191 -9.44 11.94 -11.81
N GLY A 192 -8.82 12.07 -10.62
CA GLY A 192 -9.43 12.73 -9.47
C GLY A 192 -10.44 11.86 -8.69
N ASN A 193 -10.52 10.57 -8.97
CA ASN A 193 -11.33 9.60 -8.24
C ASN A 193 -10.46 8.72 -7.34
N MET A 194 -11.08 8.05 -6.37
CA MET A 194 -10.43 6.95 -5.65
C MET A 194 -10.56 5.66 -6.45
N TRP A 195 -9.50 4.85 -6.43
CA TRP A 195 -9.45 3.54 -7.06
C TRP A 195 -9.02 2.51 -6.04
N PHE A 196 -9.67 1.35 -6.03
CA PHE A 196 -9.36 0.26 -5.11
C PHE A 196 -9.55 -1.10 -5.78
N VAL A 197 -8.91 -2.11 -5.22
CA VAL A 197 -9.10 -3.50 -5.64
C VAL A 197 -10.11 -4.19 -4.73
N GLU A 198 -10.88 -5.12 -5.29
CA GLU A 198 -11.76 -6.02 -4.55
C GLU A 198 -11.20 -7.44 -4.66
N LEU A 199 -10.87 -8.02 -3.50
CA LEU A 199 -10.15 -9.27 -3.44
C LEU A 199 -11.05 -10.45 -3.87
N ALA A 200 -10.44 -11.40 -4.58
CA ALA A 200 -11.05 -12.71 -4.87
C ALA A 200 -10.52 -13.76 -3.86
N GLY A 201 -11.32 -14.76 -3.54
CA GLY A 201 -10.88 -15.90 -2.74
C GLY A 201 -11.62 -16.06 -1.41
N GLN A 202 -11.26 -17.10 -0.66
CA GLN A 202 -11.85 -17.38 0.64
C GLN A 202 -11.11 -16.60 1.74
N MET A 203 -11.88 -15.85 2.53
CA MET A 203 -11.44 -15.36 3.83
C MET A 203 -12.55 -15.66 4.82
N ASP A 204 -12.21 -16.33 5.91
CA ASP A 204 -13.15 -16.72 6.99
C ASP A 204 -14.36 -17.56 6.52
N GLY A 205 -14.17 -18.46 5.56
CA GLY A 205 -15.23 -19.32 5.03
C GLY A 205 -16.23 -18.61 4.11
N ARG A 206 -16.05 -17.32 3.83
CA ARG A 206 -16.82 -16.57 2.85
C ARG A 206 -16.00 -16.45 1.57
N ARG A 207 -16.65 -16.58 0.42
CA ARG A 207 -16.02 -16.24 -0.87
C ARG A 207 -16.27 -14.75 -1.11
N PRO A 208 -15.26 -13.88 -1.09
CA PRO A 208 -15.44 -12.54 -1.59
C PRO A 208 -15.85 -12.62 -3.07
N ASP A 209 -16.90 -11.91 -3.44
CA ASP A 209 -17.32 -11.73 -4.84
C ASP A 209 -16.51 -10.57 -5.45
N GLY A 210 -15.17 -10.70 -5.36
CA GLY A 210 -14.21 -9.71 -5.78
C GLY A 210 -13.66 -9.97 -7.19
N ASN A 211 -12.35 -9.87 -7.35
CA ASN A 211 -11.62 -9.91 -8.62
C ASN A 211 -11.94 -8.71 -9.51
N ARG A 212 -12.02 -7.52 -8.90
CA ARG A 212 -12.32 -6.25 -9.59
C ARG A 212 -11.32 -5.18 -9.24
N VAL A 213 -11.23 -4.20 -10.12
CA VAL A 213 -10.75 -2.86 -9.79
C VAL A 213 -11.95 -1.94 -9.83
N SER A 214 -12.13 -1.13 -8.80
CA SER A 214 -13.30 -0.25 -8.67
C SER A 214 -12.86 1.19 -8.55
N ARG A 215 -13.64 2.09 -9.14
CA ARG A 215 -13.48 3.54 -9.09
C ARG A 215 -14.61 4.14 -8.29
N MET A 216 -14.28 5.08 -7.40
CA MET A 216 -15.26 5.82 -6.59
C MET A 216 -15.04 7.32 -6.73
N THR A 217 -16.11 8.06 -7.01
CA THR A 217 -16.08 9.53 -6.98
C THR A 217 -16.00 10.05 -5.55
N MET A 218 -15.65 11.33 -5.37
CA MET A 218 -15.64 11.97 -4.04
C MET A 218 -17.04 12.05 -3.39
N SER A 219 -18.11 11.87 -4.17
CA SER A 219 -19.51 11.79 -3.70
C SER A 219 -19.95 10.36 -3.32
N GLY A 220 -19.12 9.35 -3.61
CA GLY A 220 -19.40 7.95 -3.27
C GLY A 220 -20.04 7.13 -4.40
N GLU A 221 -20.08 7.64 -5.63
CA GLU A 221 -20.55 6.85 -6.78
C GLU A 221 -19.49 5.84 -7.21
N ILE A 222 -19.86 4.56 -7.30
CA ILE A 222 -18.93 3.44 -7.56
C ILE A 222 -19.15 2.87 -8.96
N THR A 223 -18.04 2.64 -9.66
CA THR A 223 -17.99 1.89 -10.92
C THR A 223 -17.04 0.72 -10.78
N GLU A 224 -17.51 -0.50 -11.04
CA GLU A 224 -16.75 -1.74 -10.91
C GLU A 224 -16.28 -2.24 -12.28
N PHE A 225 -15.00 -2.65 -12.39
CA PHE A 225 -14.39 -3.22 -13.58
C PHE A 225 -13.91 -4.63 -13.29
N GLN A 226 -14.49 -5.62 -13.98
CA GLN A 226 -14.13 -7.03 -13.81
C GLN A 226 -12.75 -7.31 -14.39
N ILE A 227 -11.84 -7.89 -13.59
CA ILE A 227 -10.53 -8.33 -14.05
C ILE A 227 -10.69 -9.58 -14.91
N PRO A 228 -10.08 -9.64 -16.13
CA PRO A 228 -10.25 -10.77 -17.06
C PRO A 228 -9.68 -12.09 -16.52
N SER A 229 -8.47 -12.08 -15.97
CA SER A 229 -7.84 -13.28 -15.40
C SER A 229 -8.58 -13.76 -14.16
N GLN A 230 -8.77 -15.08 -14.03
CA GLN A 230 -9.54 -15.69 -12.93
C GLN A 230 -8.64 -16.27 -11.83
N THR A 231 -7.32 -16.36 -12.06
CA THR A 231 -6.37 -16.91 -11.09
C THR A 231 -5.76 -15.81 -10.22
N GLY A 232 -5.66 -16.06 -8.93
CA GLY A 232 -5.10 -15.11 -7.96
C GLY A 232 -6.07 -13.99 -7.58
N SER A 233 -5.68 -13.20 -6.59
CA SER A 233 -6.42 -12.05 -6.07
C SER A 233 -5.68 -10.77 -6.40
N PRO A 234 -6.35 -9.69 -6.83
CA PRO A 234 -5.70 -8.38 -6.88
C PRO A 234 -5.37 -7.95 -5.45
N ILE A 235 -4.17 -7.41 -5.21
CA ILE A 235 -3.70 -7.15 -3.84
C ILE A 235 -3.42 -5.66 -3.62
N ASN A 236 -2.65 -5.05 -4.51
CA ASN A 236 -2.19 -3.68 -4.39
C ASN A 236 -2.59 -2.87 -5.62
N VAL A 237 -2.76 -1.55 -5.44
CA VAL A 237 -3.11 -0.62 -6.51
C VAL A 237 -2.33 0.68 -6.38
N ALA A 238 -1.84 1.21 -7.51
CA ALA A 238 -1.14 2.49 -7.54
C ALA A 238 -1.35 3.20 -8.90
N VAL A 239 -1.13 4.50 -8.92
CA VAL A 239 -1.08 5.26 -10.18
C VAL A 239 0.29 5.05 -10.83
N GLY A 240 0.28 4.64 -12.08
CA GLY A 240 1.50 4.46 -12.88
C GLY A 240 2.02 5.76 -13.49
N PRO A 241 3.22 5.72 -14.11
CA PRO A 241 3.82 6.86 -14.80
C PRO A 241 2.97 7.40 -15.97
N ASP A 242 2.12 6.55 -16.54
CA ASP A 242 1.17 6.84 -17.62
C ASP A 242 -0.16 7.44 -17.12
N ARG A 243 -0.26 7.73 -15.80
CA ARG A 243 -1.46 8.20 -15.09
C ARG A 243 -2.63 7.21 -15.07
N ASN A 244 -2.46 6.00 -15.62
CA ASN A 244 -3.42 4.93 -15.44
C ASN A 244 -3.26 4.30 -14.05
N VAL A 245 -4.28 3.55 -13.66
CA VAL A 245 -4.23 2.76 -12.43
C VAL A 245 -3.64 1.39 -12.75
N TRP A 246 -2.71 0.95 -11.91
CA TRP A 246 -2.05 -0.35 -12.02
C TRP A 246 -2.32 -1.17 -10.77
N TYR A 247 -2.48 -2.48 -10.93
CA TYR A 247 -2.68 -3.42 -9.82
C TYR A 247 -1.76 -4.62 -9.91
N THR A 248 -1.46 -5.23 -8.76
CA THR A 248 -0.73 -6.51 -8.68
C THR A 248 -1.70 -7.66 -8.52
N LYS A 249 -1.43 -8.80 -9.15
CA LYS A 249 -2.24 -10.00 -9.04
C LYS A 249 -1.41 -11.27 -9.32
N GLY A 250 -1.03 -12.00 -8.26
CA GLY A 250 -0.22 -13.22 -8.42
C GLY A 250 1.10 -12.96 -9.12
N SER A 251 1.26 -13.47 -10.34
CA SER A 251 2.47 -13.29 -11.17
C SER A 251 2.24 -12.35 -12.35
N LEU A 252 1.35 -11.38 -12.19
CA LEU A 252 1.11 -10.35 -13.20
C LEU A 252 0.87 -8.98 -12.57
N VAL A 253 1.01 -7.95 -13.38
CA VAL A 253 0.49 -6.60 -13.12
C VAL A 253 -0.55 -6.27 -14.17
N GLY A 254 -1.62 -5.59 -13.76
CA GLY A 254 -2.65 -5.11 -14.67
C GLY A 254 -2.70 -3.59 -14.71
N ARG A 255 -3.08 -3.04 -15.85
CA ARG A 255 -3.33 -1.62 -16.08
C ARG A 255 -4.81 -1.41 -16.36
N VAL A 256 -5.40 -0.41 -15.74
CA VAL A 256 -6.78 0.02 -15.96
C VAL A 256 -6.76 1.48 -16.39
N THR A 257 -7.37 1.78 -17.53
CA THR A 257 -7.58 3.17 -17.97
C THR A 257 -8.81 3.78 -17.28
N PRO A 258 -8.98 5.12 -17.27
CA PRO A 258 -10.13 5.76 -16.64
C PRO A 258 -11.50 5.32 -17.21
N ASP A 259 -11.55 4.88 -18.46
CA ASP A 259 -12.75 4.31 -19.13
C ASP A 259 -12.95 2.81 -18.86
N GLY A 260 -12.03 2.17 -18.08
CA GLY A 260 -12.17 0.80 -17.62
C GLY A 260 -11.54 -0.27 -18.50
N MET A 261 -10.74 0.11 -19.51
CA MET A 261 -10.02 -0.87 -20.32
C MET A 261 -8.89 -1.51 -19.51
N ILE A 262 -8.90 -2.83 -19.37
CA ILE A 262 -7.91 -3.59 -18.61
C ILE A 262 -6.93 -4.28 -19.55
N THR A 263 -5.63 -4.18 -19.25
CA THR A 263 -4.54 -4.91 -19.91
C THR A 263 -3.65 -5.54 -18.85
N GLU A 264 -3.37 -6.84 -18.98
CA GLU A 264 -2.55 -7.59 -18.02
C GLU A 264 -1.19 -7.95 -18.62
N PHE A 265 -0.12 -7.87 -17.81
CA PHE A 265 1.27 -8.12 -18.20
C PHE A 265 1.88 -9.15 -17.24
N PRO A 266 2.40 -10.28 -17.74
CA PRO A 266 3.08 -11.26 -16.89
C PRO A 266 4.41 -10.70 -16.36
N LEU A 267 4.70 -11.02 -15.10
CA LEU A 267 6.01 -10.80 -14.48
C LEU A 267 7.01 -11.86 -14.96
N GLY A 268 8.32 -11.59 -14.78
CA GLY A 268 9.37 -12.51 -15.23
C GLY A 268 9.34 -13.85 -14.51
N ALA A 269 9.14 -13.84 -13.19
CA ALA A 269 9.07 -15.04 -12.37
C ALA A 269 7.65 -15.65 -12.39
N ALA A 270 7.56 -16.96 -12.67
CA ALA A 270 6.28 -17.69 -12.73
C ALA A 270 5.46 -17.67 -11.42
N ASN A 271 6.13 -17.53 -10.27
CA ASN A 271 5.53 -17.43 -8.94
C ASN A 271 6.02 -16.16 -8.22
N ALA A 272 5.96 -15.02 -8.89
CA ALA A 272 6.49 -13.76 -8.36
C ALA A 272 5.86 -13.36 -7.03
N GLY A 273 4.55 -13.60 -6.85
CA GLY A 273 3.84 -13.19 -5.64
C GLY A 273 3.89 -11.66 -5.48
N ALA A 274 3.50 -10.93 -6.51
CA ALA A 274 3.52 -9.47 -6.52
C ALA A 274 2.62 -8.90 -5.41
N THR A 275 3.19 -8.10 -4.51
CA THR A 275 2.49 -7.58 -3.32
C THR A 275 2.49 -6.06 -3.23
N GLY A 276 3.57 -5.39 -3.59
CA GLY A 276 3.72 -3.93 -3.51
C GLY A 276 3.91 -3.32 -4.89
N LEU A 277 3.40 -2.10 -5.08
CA LEU A 277 3.46 -1.36 -6.34
C LEU A 277 3.71 0.12 -6.08
N THR A 278 4.65 0.74 -6.79
CA THR A 278 4.85 2.19 -6.74
C THR A 278 5.42 2.72 -8.06
N ALA A 279 5.03 3.94 -8.43
CA ALA A 279 5.64 4.64 -9.55
C ALA A 279 6.87 5.42 -9.10
N GLY A 280 7.94 5.38 -9.88
CA GLY A 280 9.18 6.09 -9.57
C GLY A 280 9.92 6.56 -10.82
N SER A 281 10.79 7.56 -10.67
CA SER A 281 11.69 8.02 -11.72
C SER A 281 13.11 7.49 -11.52
N ASP A 282 13.80 7.24 -12.61
CA ASP A 282 15.23 6.90 -12.66
C ASP A 282 16.16 8.13 -12.65
N ARG A 283 15.58 9.35 -12.55
CA ARG A 283 16.33 10.60 -12.64
C ARG A 283 16.07 11.53 -11.47
N GLN A 284 17.13 12.18 -11.01
CA GLN A 284 17.08 13.26 -10.03
C GLN A 284 16.25 14.47 -10.50
N PRO A 285 15.75 15.33 -9.59
CA PRO A 285 14.86 16.46 -9.90
C PRO A 285 15.40 17.37 -11.03
N PRO A 286 14.49 17.99 -11.84
CA PRO A 286 13.11 18.27 -11.52
C PRO A 286 12.17 17.09 -11.85
N ARG A 287 11.24 16.83 -10.96
CA ARG A 287 10.29 15.70 -10.99
C ARG A 287 9.52 15.65 -12.30
N ARG A 288 9.91 14.78 -13.21
CA ARG A 288 9.00 14.23 -14.22
C ARG A 288 8.34 12.98 -13.61
N LEU A 289 7.08 12.74 -13.96
CA LEU A 289 6.40 11.46 -13.68
C LEU A 289 7.37 10.34 -14.07
N GLY A 290 7.63 9.41 -13.15
CA GLY A 290 8.65 8.39 -13.34
C GLY A 290 8.42 7.56 -14.59
N THR A 291 9.49 7.02 -15.13
CA THR A 291 9.46 6.12 -16.29
C THR A 291 9.38 4.66 -15.89
N ARG A 292 9.28 4.36 -14.59
CA ARG A 292 9.28 3.01 -14.04
C ARG A 292 8.10 2.77 -13.11
N LEU A 293 7.55 1.57 -13.20
CA LEU A 293 6.62 1.01 -12.23
C LEU A 293 7.35 -0.08 -11.46
N TRP A 294 7.55 0.14 -10.17
CA TRP A 294 8.26 -0.78 -9.27
C TRP A 294 7.30 -1.75 -8.63
N VAL A 295 7.74 -3.00 -8.49
CA VAL A 295 6.98 -4.12 -7.96
C VAL A 295 7.80 -4.84 -6.89
N ALA A 296 7.21 -5.11 -5.73
CA ALA A 296 7.77 -6.03 -4.75
C ALA A 296 7.22 -7.43 -5.03
N GLU A 297 8.12 -8.40 -5.26
CA GLU A 297 7.79 -9.79 -5.56
C GLU A 297 8.13 -10.66 -4.35
N SER A 298 7.17 -10.80 -3.45
CA SER A 298 7.36 -11.42 -2.13
C SER A 298 7.79 -12.89 -2.24
N ALA A 299 7.16 -13.67 -3.10
CA ALA A 299 7.47 -15.08 -3.25
C ALA A 299 8.77 -15.34 -4.01
N ALA A 300 9.11 -14.46 -4.98
CA ALA A 300 10.39 -14.51 -5.68
C ALA A 300 11.56 -13.90 -4.90
N ASN A 301 11.28 -13.21 -3.80
CA ASN A 301 12.27 -12.48 -2.99
C ASN A 301 13.04 -11.42 -3.80
N THR A 302 12.32 -10.65 -4.61
CA THR A 302 12.86 -9.78 -5.65
C THR A 302 12.19 -8.41 -5.62
N ILE A 303 12.93 -7.35 -5.98
CA ILE A 303 12.37 -6.06 -6.37
C ILE A 303 12.51 -5.95 -7.90
N ALA A 304 11.43 -5.67 -8.59
CA ALA A 304 11.38 -5.58 -10.05
C ALA A 304 10.85 -4.23 -10.53
N TYR A 305 11.08 -3.88 -11.79
CA TYR A 305 10.41 -2.76 -12.43
C TYR A 305 10.02 -3.02 -13.89
N LEU A 306 8.95 -2.37 -14.31
CA LEU A 306 8.54 -2.21 -15.71
C LEU A 306 8.91 -0.81 -16.18
N SER A 307 9.65 -0.70 -17.32
CA SER A 307 9.97 0.58 -17.96
C SER A 307 8.88 0.99 -18.95
N PHE A 308 8.58 2.28 -18.94
CA PHE A 308 7.73 2.95 -19.91
C PHE A 308 8.61 3.70 -20.92
N LYS A 309 8.32 3.55 -22.20
CA LYS A 309 9.02 4.25 -23.29
C LYS A 309 8.39 5.62 -23.56
#